data_54eb3f72f28c11c5305a0b5d27444560
#
_entry.id   54eb3f72f28c11c5305a0b5d27444560
#
_cell.length_a   1.000
_cell.length_b   1.000
_cell.length_c   1.000
_cell.angle_alpha   90.00
_cell.angle_beta   90.00
_cell.angle_gamma   90.00
#
_symmetry.space_group_name_H-M   'P 1'
#
loop_
_entity.id
_entity.type
_entity.pdbx_description
1 polymer ?
#
loop_
_entity_poly.entity_id
_entity_poly.type
_entity_poly.pdbx_seq_one_letter_code
_entity_poly.pdbx_strand_id
1 'polypeptide(L)'
;MPAATLTIAGPIATITWTPPDGRVDRGALESLGDVARRLVDLSEVRAVVLRAAGADFGLGWSANAMAEPEGIPGVPPLAAGIDAVAAIPQPVVAAIVGRAHSVGLEVALACDIRLAAEGATFAMPDAAAGNVPRGGGTQRLPRAVGRAHALRLLLTGEEIDAAEARRIGLVSRVVPPADLEAAALAIARTIAERGPIATRLAKEAVHRGAELPLEAALRYELDLTVLLQSTADRAEGVQAFIEKRPPLFRGE
;
A
#
# COMPACT_ATOMS: atom_id res chain seq x y z
N MET A 1 -15.04 -18.22 -2.66
CA MET A 1 -14.82 -17.31 -1.53
C MET A 1 -14.31 -15.99 -2.08
N PRO A 2 -14.56 -14.83 -1.42
CA PRO A 2 -14.02 -13.57 -1.91
C PRO A 2 -12.49 -13.59 -1.89
N ALA A 3 -11.87 -13.00 -2.90
CA ALA A 3 -10.41 -12.93 -3.02
C ALA A 3 -9.77 -11.93 -2.04
N ALA A 4 -10.56 -11.10 -1.36
CA ALA A 4 -10.09 -10.26 -0.28
C ALA A 4 -11.11 -10.27 0.86
N THR A 5 -10.63 -10.33 2.10
CA THR A 5 -11.46 -10.26 3.31
C THR A 5 -10.90 -9.20 4.26
N LEU A 6 -11.78 -8.64 5.10
CA LEU A 6 -11.45 -7.62 6.08
C LEU A 6 -11.70 -8.15 7.48
N THR A 7 -10.70 -8.02 8.35
CA THR A 7 -10.81 -8.28 9.79
C THR A 7 -10.40 -7.02 10.54
N ILE A 8 -11.12 -6.65 11.58
CA ILE A 8 -10.80 -5.47 12.39
C ILE A 8 -10.55 -5.93 13.81
N ALA A 9 -9.42 -5.53 14.38
CA ALA A 9 -9.01 -5.81 15.75
C ALA A 9 -8.54 -4.51 16.43
N GLY A 10 -9.45 -3.90 17.20
CA GLY A 10 -9.22 -2.57 17.76
C GLY A 10 -8.99 -1.53 16.66
N PRO A 11 -7.93 -0.72 16.74
CA PRO A 11 -7.66 0.33 15.75
C PRO A 11 -6.94 -0.16 14.49
N ILE A 12 -6.76 -1.48 14.31
CA ILE A 12 -6.02 -2.05 13.17
C ILE A 12 -6.97 -2.92 12.35
N ALA A 13 -7.02 -2.65 11.05
CA ALA A 13 -7.67 -3.50 10.08
C ALA A 13 -6.64 -4.38 9.35
N THR A 14 -7.01 -5.61 9.05
CA THR A 14 -6.21 -6.52 8.24
C THR A 14 -7.01 -6.90 6.99
N ILE A 15 -6.48 -6.58 5.83
CA ILE A 15 -6.93 -7.09 4.54
C ILE A 15 -6.18 -8.39 4.28
N THR A 16 -6.90 -9.49 4.19
CA THR A 16 -6.33 -10.76 3.76
C THR A 16 -6.64 -10.95 2.28
N TRP A 17 -5.59 -10.95 1.47
CA TRP A 17 -5.59 -11.04 0.02
C TRP A 17 -5.36 -12.47 -0.44
N THR A 18 -6.23 -13.02 -1.25
CA THR A 18 -6.19 -14.42 -1.67
C THR A 18 -6.61 -14.53 -3.14
N PRO A 19 -5.77 -14.08 -4.09
CA PRO A 19 -6.11 -14.26 -5.50
C PRO A 19 -6.13 -15.75 -5.84
N PRO A 20 -7.10 -16.21 -6.67
CA PRO A 20 -7.21 -17.62 -7.05
C PRO A 20 -5.90 -18.16 -7.63
N ASP A 21 -5.40 -19.27 -7.11
CA ASP A 21 -4.13 -19.90 -7.53
C ASP A 21 -2.95 -18.91 -7.58
N GLY A 22 -2.99 -17.85 -6.77
CA GLY A 22 -2.03 -16.76 -6.78
C GLY A 22 -2.13 -15.83 -8.01
N ARG A 23 -3.04 -16.10 -8.95
CA ARG A 23 -3.24 -15.31 -10.18
C ARG A 23 -4.37 -14.30 -9.99
N VAL A 24 -4.14 -13.09 -10.49
CA VAL A 24 -5.06 -11.97 -10.29
C VAL A 24 -5.94 -11.83 -11.52
N ASP A 25 -7.24 -11.79 -11.29
CA ASP A 25 -8.27 -11.47 -12.29
C ASP A 25 -9.10 -10.25 -11.86
N ARG A 26 -10.05 -9.86 -12.69
CA ARG A 26 -10.97 -8.75 -12.42
C ARG A 26 -11.71 -8.93 -11.09
N GLY A 27 -12.27 -10.10 -10.85
CA GLY A 27 -13.04 -10.39 -9.64
C GLY A 27 -12.20 -10.29 -8.37
N ALA A 28 -10.93 -10.70 -8.44
CA ALA A 28 -9.98 -10.52 -7.33
C ALA A 28 -9.73 -9.04 -7.03
N LEU A 29 -9.51 -8.21 -8.05
CA LEU A 29 -9.30 -6.77 -7.87
C LEU A 29 -10.57 -6.03 -7.45
N GLU A 30 -11.73 -6.42 -7.94
CA GLU A 30 -13.02 -5.87 -7.48
C GLU A 30 -13.24 -6.19 -6.00
N SER A 31 -13.01 -7.43 -5.58
CA SER A 31 -13.06 -7.85 -4.17
C SER A 31 -12.10 -7.05 -3.29
N LEU A 32 -10.87 -6.82 -3.75
CA LEU A 32 -9.88 -6.00 -3.05
C LEU A 32 -10.33 -4.54 -2.95
N GLY A 33 -10.84 -3.99 -4.06
CA GLY A 33 -11.36 -2.63 -4.13
C GLY A 33 -12.57 -2.40 -3.22
N ASP A 34 -13.49 -3.38 -3.12
CA ASP A 34 -14.64 -3.31 -2.22
C ASP A 34 -14.22 -3.23 -0.76
N VAL A 35 -13.24 -4.07 -0.37
CA VAL A 35 -12.68 -4.03 0.98
C VAL A 35 -11.98 -2.70 1.24
N ALA A 36 -11.20 -2.19 0.28
CA ALA A 36 -10.49 -0.93 0.40
C ALA A 36 -11.45 0.26 0.56
N ARG A 37 -12.52 0.31 -0.24
CA ARG A 37 -13.55 1.37 -0.15
C ARG A 37 -14.26 1.39 1.19
N ARG A 38 -14.56 0.22 1.78
CA ARG A 38 -15.16 0.14 3.11
C ARG A 38 -14.31 0.78 4.20
N LEU A 39 -12.99 0.77 4.08
CA LEU A 39 -12.07 1.36 5.07
C LEU A 39 -12.13 2.89 5.10
N VAL A 40 -12.57 3.53 4.03
CA VAL A 40 -12.65 5.00 3.96
C VAL A 40 -13.55 5.57 5.06
N ASP A 41 -14.67 4.90 5.34
CA ASP A 41 -15.69 5.35 6.30
C ASP A 41 -15.47 4.84 7.74
N LEU A 42 -14.43 4.00 7.97
CA LEU A 42 -14.15 3.41 9.28
C LEU A 42 -13.16 4.31 10.06
N SER A 43 -13.71 5.31 10.75
CA SER A 43 -12.91 6.30 11.53
C SER A 43 -12.16 5.67 12.71
N GLU A 44 -12.67 4.57 13.27
CA GLU A 44 -12.03 3.81 14.34
C GLU A 44 -10.77 3.08 13.89
N VAL A 45 -10.62 2.81 12.58
CA VAL A 45 -9.41 2.20 12.02
C VAL A 45 -8.33 3.28 11.83
N ARG A 46 -7.17 3.04 12.42
CA ARG A 46 -6.01 3.96 12.40
C ARG A 46 -4.86 3.49 11.51
N ALA A 47 -4.76 2.18 11.29
CA ALA A 47 -3.76 1.59 10.40
C ALA A 47 -4.30 0.32 9.74
N VAL A 48 -3.78 -0.01 8.57
CA VAL A 48 -4.19 -1.18 7.79
C VAL A 48 -2.97 -2.05 7.51
N VAL A 49 -3.11 -3.36 7.67
CA VAL A 49 -2.16 -4.37 7.19
C VAL A 49 -2.78 -5.09 6.00
N LEU A 50 -2.06 -5.15 4.88
CA LEU A 50 -2.43 -5.96 3.72
C LEU A 50 -1.47 -7.13 3.62
N ARG A 51 -1.98 -8.36 3.66
CA ARG A 51 -1.20 -9.58 3.59
C ARG A 51 -1.82 -10.60 2.64
N ALA A 52 -1.02 -11.50 2.10
CA ALA A 52 -1.52 -12.67 1.39
C ALA A 52 -1.85 -13.80 2.38
N ALA A 53 -2.87 -14.60 2.06
CA ALA A 53 -3.16 -15.84 2.79
C ALA A 53 -2.42 -17.07 2.21
N GLY A 54 -1.96 -16.98 0.95
CA GLY A 54 -1.25 -18.05 0.26
C GLY A 54 0.27 -17.99 0.42
N ALA A 55 0.95 -18.88 -0.32
CA ALA A 55 2.42 -18.91 -0.37
C ALA A 55 3.03 -17.73 -1.12
N ASP A 56 2.26 -17.08 -2.00
CA ASP A 56 2.67 -15.93 -2.82
C ASP A 56 1.76 -14.73 -2.59
N PHE A 57 2.34 -13.55 -2.67
CA PHE A 57 1.58 -12.30 -2.59
C PHE A 57 0.78 -12.05 -3.89
N GLY A 58 1.31 -12.47 -5.04
CA GLY A 58 0.62 -12.43 -6.31
C GLY A 58 1.56 -12.79 -7.47
N LEU A 59 1.14 -13.77 -8.28
CA LEU A 59 1.93 -14.38 -9.37
C LEU A 59 1.79 -13.64 -10.72
N GLY A 60 1.07 -12.53 -10.75
CA GLY A 60 0.74 -11.83 -11.98
C GLY A 60 -0.71 -12.07 -12.43
N TRP A 61 -1.03 -11.58 -13.61
CA TRP A 61 -2.37 -11.67 -14.18
C TRP A 61 -2.78 -13.11 -14.51
N SER A 62 -4.06 -13.43 -14.36
CA SER A 62 -4.64 -14.63 -14.95
C SER A 62 -4.68 -14.51 -16.48
N ALA A 63 -4.73 -15.63 -17.19
CA ALA A 63 -4.82 -15.65 -18.66
C ALA A 63 -6.05 -14.89 -19.16
N ASN A 64 -7.19 -15.01 -18.48
CA ASN A 64 -8.42 -14.30 -18.81
C ASN A 64 -8.25 -12.79 -18.67
N ALA A 65 -7.69 -12.33 -17.53
CA ALA A 65 -7.46 -10.91 -17.31
C ALA A 65 -6.44 -10.32 -18.30
N MET A 66 -5.44 -11.09 -18.72
CA MET A 66 -4.52 -10.65 -19.77
C MET A 66 -5.19 -10.42 -21.12
N ALA A 67 -6.22 -11.21 -21.45
CA ALA A 67 -6.98 -11.09 -22.69
C ALA A 67 -8.08 -10.02 -22.62
N GLU A 68 -8.41 -9.49 -21.44
CA GLU A 68 -9.44 -8.45 -21.30
C GLU A 68 -8.97 -7.13 -21.94
N PRO A 69 -9.78 -6.53 -22.83
CA PRO A 69 -9.48 -5.22 -23.37
C PRO A 69 -9.69 -4.12 -22.31
N GLU A 70 -8.86 -3.09 -22.37
CA GLU A 70 -8.99 -1.88 -21.56
C GLU A 70 -9.66 -0.74 -22.35
N GLY A 71 -10.14 0.28 -21.63
CA GLY A 71 -10.69 1.48 -22.25
C GLY A 71 -12.08 1.32 -22.85
N ILE A 72 -12.83 0.28 -22.47
CA ILE A 72 -14.22 0.10 -22.91
C ILE A 72 -15.11 1.11 -22.16
N PRO A 73 -15.91 1.94 -22.86
CA PRO A 73 -16.81 2.89 -22.21
C PRO A 73 -17.78 2.18 -21.24
N GLY A 74 -17.90 2.69 -20.02
CA GLY A 74 -18.77 2.15 -18.98
C GLY A 74 -18.22 0.93 -18.22
N VAL A 75 -17.06 0.40 -18.60
CA VAL A 75 -16.37 -0.67 -17.86
C VAL A 75 -15.24 -0.05 -17.05
N PRO A 76 -15.21 -0.23 -15.71
CA PRO A 76 -14.11 0.25 -14.89
C PRO A 76 -12.77 -0.33 -15.35
N PRO A 77 -11.64 0.42 -15.25
CA PRO A 77 -10.31 -0.11 -15.51
C PRO A 77 -10.04 -1.36 -14.65
N LEU A 78 -9.31 -2.32 -15.22
CA LEU A 78 -8.98 -3.56 -14.52
C LEU A 78 -8.26 -3.28 -13.18
N ALA A 79 -7.44 -2.24 -13.16
CA ALA A 79 -6.68 -1.81 -11.98
C ALA A 79 -7.46 -0.97 -10.96
N ALA A 80 -8.76 -0.70 -11.13
CA ALA A 80 -9.54 0.15 -10.22
C ALA A 80 -9.49 -0.32 -8.75
N GLY A 81 -9.33 -1.63 -8.50
CA GLY A 81 -9.14 -2.17 -7.16
C GLY A 81 -7.80 -1.76 -6.52
N ILE A 82 -6.75 -1.64 -7.33
CA ILE A 82 -5.42 -1.17 -6.87
C ILE A 82 -5.47 0.31 -6.50
N ASP A 83 -6.16 1.11 -7.31
CA ASP A 83 -6.34 2.54 -7.04
C ASP A 83 -7.17 2.76 -5.76
N ALA A 84 -8.15 1.88 -5.49
CA ALA A 84 -8.89 1.92 -4.24
C ALA A 84 -7.98 1.63 -3.02
N VAL A 85 -7.00 0.71 -3.13
CA VAL A 85 -6.00 0.48 -2.08
C VAL A 85 -5.13 1.71 -1.86
N ALA A 86 -4.65 2.34 -2.94
CA ALA A 86 -3.85 3.57 -2.85
C ALA A 86 -4.63 4.75 -2.25
N ALA A 87 -5.96 4.76 -2.40
CA ALA A 87 -6.85 5.80 -1.90
C ALA A 87 -7.27 5.59 -0.42
N ILE A 88 -6.92 4.47 0.24
CA ILE A 88 -7.21 4.27 1.66
C ILE A 88 -6.55 5.42 2.46
N PRO A 89 -7.32 6.20 3.24
CA PRO A 89 -6.75 7.35 3.95
C PRO A 89 -5.85 6.95 5.12
N GLN A 90 -6.09 5.79 5.74
CA GLN A 90 -5.24 5.24 6.78
C GLN A 90 -3.92 4.75 6.19
N PRO A 91 -2.78 4.82 6.91
CA PRO A 91 -1.54 4.18 6.49
C PRO A 91 -1.70 2.68 6.29
N VAL A 92 -1.19 2.18 5.14
CA VAL A 92 -1.28 0.76 4.74
C VAL A 92 0.10 0.12 4.74
N VAL A 93 0.25 -0.96 5.48
CA VAL A 93 1.48 -1.77 5.57
C VAL A 93 1.28 -3.08 4.82
N ALA A 94 2.03 -3.30 3.74
CA ALA A 94 2.04 -4.58 3.03
C ALA A 94 3.02 -5.57 3.67
N ALA A 95 2.54 -6.78 3.95
CA ALA A 95 3.34 -7.93 4.40
C ALA A 95 3.48 -8.91 3.23
N ILE A 96 4.65 -8.93 2.58
CA ILE A 96 4.88 -9.61 1.32
C ILE A 96 5.60 -10.92 1.56
N VAL A 97 4.95 -12.03 1.21
CA VAL A 97 5.49 -13.39 1.24
C VAL A 97 5.61 -13.95 -0.17
N GLY A 98 6.59 -14.82 -0.43
CA GLY A 98 6.76 -15.46 -1.73
C GLY A 98 6.90 -14.45 -2.88
N ARG A 99 6.24 -14.72 -3.99
CA ARG A 99 6.34 -13.92 -5.20
C ARG A 99 5.36 -12.74 -5.19
N ALA A 100 5.89 -11.54 -5.47
CA ALA A 100 5.10 -10.34 -5.78
C ALA A 100 5.47 -9.90 -7.20
N HIS A 101 4.81 -10.47 -8.20
CA HIS A 101 5.13 -10.29 -9.61
C HIS A 101 4.01 -9.56 -10.36
N SER A 102 4.37 -8.72 -11.35
CA SER A 102 3.42 -8.00 -12.21
C SER A 102 2.36 -7.27 -11.35
N VAL A 103 1.07 -7.56 -11.53
CA VAL A 103 -0.02 -6.97 -10.76
C VAL A 103 0.10 -7.21 -9.24
N GLY A 104 0.70 -8.32 -8.79
CA GLY A 104 0.99 -8.53 -7.36
C GLY A 104 1.94 -7.48 -6.81
N LEU A 105 2.98 -7.12 -7.56
CA LEU A 105 3.88 -6.03 -7.22
C LEU A 105 3.16 -4.66 -7.30
N GLU A 106 2.25 -4.46 -8.26
CA GLU A 106 1.47 -3.24 -8.36
C GLU A 106 0.55 -3.02 -7.16
N VAL A 107 -0.08 -4.10 -6.63
CA VAL A 107 -0.84 -4.05 -5.36
C VAL A 107 0.06 -3.68 -4.19
N ALA A 108 1.26 -4.27 -4.10
CA ALA A 108 2.23 -3.92 -3.06
C ALA A 108 2.69 -2.46 -3.15
N LEU A 109 2.89 -1.94 -4.36
CA LEU A 109 3.28 -0.54 -4.62
C LEU A 109 2.16 0.47 -4.30
N ALA A 110 0.90 0.04 -4.25
CA ALA A 110 -0.22 0.86 -3.81
C ALA A 110 -0.26 1.07 -2.28
N CYS A 111 0.50 0.26 -1.51
CA CYS A 111 0.63 0.39 -0.07
C CYS A 111 1.75 1.39 0.30
N ASP A 112 1.65 2.01 1.48
CA ASP A 112 2.60 3.03 1.93
C ASP A 112 3.94 2.43 2.39
N ILE A 113 3.88 1.36 3.17
CA ILE A 113 5.04 0.67 3.73
C ILE A 113 5.02 -0.79 3.25
N ARG A 114 6.16 -1.30 2.80
CA ARG A 114 6.31 -2.69 2.33
C ARG A 114 7.35 -3.41 3.17
N LEU A 115 6.96 -4.54 3.77
CA LEU A 115 7.83 -5.50 4.41
C LEU A 115 7.85 -6.78 3.57
N ALA A 116 8.99 -7.43 3.52
CA ALA A 116 9.15 -8.71 2.82
C ALA A 116 9.62 -9.80 3.77
N ALA A 117 9.15 -11.01 3.53
CA ALA A 117 9.77 -12.20 4.10
C ALA A 117 11.12 -12.47 3.42
N GLU A 118 12.06 -13.06 4.13
CA GLU A 118 13.22 -13.73 3.52
C GLU A 118 12.72 -14.75 2.50
N GLY A 119 13.36 -14.81 1.33
CA GLY A 119 12.91 -15.64 0.20
C GLY A 119 11.78 -15.03 -0.64
N ALA A 120 11.25 -13.85 -0.30
CA ALA A 120 10.33 -13.16 -1.21
C ALA A 120 11.07 -12.66 -2.46
N THR A 121 10.37 -12.71 -3.61
CA THR A 121 10.90 -12.24 -4.88
C THR A 121 9.97 -11.25 -5.57
N PHE A 122 10.55 -10.38 -6.38
CA PHE A 122 9.86 -9.27 -7.03
C PHE A 122 10.23 -9.21 -8.50
N ALA A 123 9.24 -9.06 -9.37
CA ALA A 123 9.46 -8.93 -10.81
C ALA A 123 8.35 -8.11 -11.48
N MET A 124 8.69 -7.46 -12.60
CA MET A 124 7.72 -6.79 -13.48
C MET A 124 7.90 -7.31 -14.91
N PRO A 125 7.52 -8.58 -15.20
CA PRO A 125 7.84 -9.26 -16.44
C PRO A 125 6.85 -8.95 -17.58
N ASP A 126 6.00 -7.93 -17.43
CA ASP A 126 4.90 -7.61 -18.35
C ASP A 126 5.40 -7.40 -19.79
N ALA A 127 6.56 -6.75 -19.96
CA ALA A 127 7.15 -6.52 -21.28
C ALA A 127 7.53 -7.83 -22.01
N ALA A 128 7.93 -8.87 -21.29
CA ALA A 128 8.21 -10.19 -21.87
C ALA A 128 6.96 -10.86 -22.45
N ALA A 129 5.77 -10.48 -21.96
CA ALA A 129 4.48 -10.91 -22.48
C ALA A 129 3.89 -9.91 -23.52
N GLY A 130 4.66 -8.92 -23.96
CA GLY A 130 4.20 -7.89 -24.90
C GLY A 130 3.23 -6.87 -24.28
N ASN A 131 3.18 -6.77 -22.95
CA ASN A 131 2.29 -5.88 -22.22
C ASN A 131 3.04 -4.75 -21.51
N VAL A 132 2.30 -3.70 -21.18
CA VAL A 132 2.71 -2.65 -20.24
C VAL A 132 1.96 -2.87 -18.93
N PRO A 133 2.59 -2.69 -17.76
CA PRO A 133 1.91 -2.74 -16.48
C PRO A 133 0.68 -1.84 -16.45
N ARG A 134 -0.45 -2.35 -15.97
CA ARG A 134 -1.75 -1.67 -16.03
C ARG A 134 -2.24 -1.13 -14.69
N GLY A 135 -1.63 -1.57 -13.58
CA GLY A 135 -1.99 -1.20 -12.20
C GLY A 135 -1.11 -0.12 -11.58
N GLY A 136 -0.38 0.65 -12.41
CA GLY A 136 0.47 1.74 -11.95
C GLY A 136 1.95 1.39 -11.80
N GLY A 137 2.38 0.19 -12.22
CA GLY A 137 3.78 -0.25 -12.14
C GLY A 137 4.75 0.72 -12.81
N THR A 138 4.39 1.26 -13.98
CA THR A 138 5.22 2.26 -14.69
C THR A 138 5.33 3.60 -13.96
N GLN A 139 4.43 3.90 -13.02
CA GLN A 139 4.38 5.16 -12.30
C GLN A 139 4.83 5.03 -10.85
N ARG A 140 4.34 4.01 -10.12
CA ARG A 140 4.67 3.81 -8.70
C ARG A 140 6.07 3.21 -8.49
N LEU A 141 6.49 2.29 -9.37
CA LEU A 141 7.81 1.67 -9.23
C LEU A 141 8.96 2.69 -9.32
N PRO A 142 9.06 3.58 -10.34
CA PRO A 142 10.14 4.55 -10.39
C PRO A 142 10.10 5.59 -9.26
N ARG A 143 8.94 5.87 -8.69
CA ARG A 143 8.82 6.72 -7.50
C ARG A 143 9.34 6.02 -6.23
N ALA A 144 9.26 4.68 -6.18
CA ALA A 144 9.75 3.89 -5.06
C ALA A 144 11.26 3.63 -5.13
N VAL A 145 11.79 3.24 -6.30
CA VAL A 145 13.17 2.74 -6.44
C VAL A 145 14.08 3.62 -7.30
N GLY A 146 13.56 4.72 -7.79
CA GLY A 146 14.25 5.57 -8.76
C GLY A 146 14.18 5.01 -10.19
N ARG A 147 14.38 5.92 -11.15
CA ARG A 147 14.19 5.63 -12.58
C ARG A 147 15.07 4.50 -13.10
N ALA A 148 16.35 4.45 -12.68
CA ALA A 148 17.31 3.47 -13.22
C ALA A 148 16.90 2.03 -12.83
N HIS A 149 16.60 1.78 -11.54
CA HIS A 149 16.17 0.47 -11.08
C HIS A 149 14.80 0.09 -11.64
N ALA A 150 13.86 1.04 -11.73
CA ALA A 150 12.56 0.78 -12.33
C ALA A 150 12.66 0.36 -13.79
N LEU A 151 13.44 1.07 -14.63
CA LEU A 151 13.64 0.72 -16.03
C LEU A 151 14.33 -0.65 -16.18
N ARG A 152 15.30 -0.97 -15.32
CA ARG A 152 15.91 -2.30 -15.28
C ARG A 152 14.84 -3.38 -15.11
N LEU A 153 14.01 -3.29 -14.06
CA LEU A 153 12.98 -4.30 -13.77
C LEU A 153 11.89 -4.35 -14.86
N LEU A 154 11.44 -3.19 -15.35
CA LEU A 154 10.38 -3.10 -16.35
C LEU A 154 10.80 -3.60 -17.74
N LEU A 155 12.03 -3.29 -18.17
CA LEU A 155 12.48 -3.61 -19.52
C LEU A 155 13.07 -5.02 -19.64
N THR A 156 13.71 -5.52 -18.57
CA THR A 156 14.29 -6.87 -18.57
C THR A 156 13.32 -7.93 -18.06
N GLY A 157 12.35 -7.53 -17.21
CA GLY A 157 11.48 -8.45 -16.51
C GLY A 157 12.20 -9.33 -15.48
N GLU A 158 13.45 -8.98 -15.13
CA GLU A 158 14.25 -9.78 -14.19
C GLU A 158 13.56 -9.89 -12.82
N GLU A 159 13.78 -11.02 -12.19
CA GLU A 159 13.38 -11.27 -10.80
C GLU A 159 14.52 -10.85 -9.87
N ILE A 160 14.18 -10.10 -8.81
CA ILE A 160 15.08 -9.73 -7.74
C ILE A 160 14.63 -10.35 -6.43
N ASP A 161 15.57 -10.66 -5.55
CA ASP A 161 15.30 -11.17 -4.21
C ASP A 161 14.97 -10.05 -3.19
N ALA A 162 14.60 -10.45 -1.98
CA ALA A 162 14.26 -9.52 -0.91
C ALA A 162 15.44 -8.63 -0.48
N ALA A 163 16.68 -9.12 -0.56
CA ALA A 163 17.88 -8.37 -0.20
C ALA A 163 18.11 -7.23 -1.19
N GLU A 164 18.03 -7.51 -2.49
CA GLU A 164 18.11 -6.50 -3.54
C GLU A 164 16.93 -5.52 -3.46
N ALA A 165 15.71 -6.02 -3.25
CA ALA A 165 14.52 -5.18 -3.05
C ALA A 165 14.70 -4.20 -1.87
N ARG A 166 15.33 -4.63 -0.79
CA ARG A 166 15.69 -3.77 0.35
C ARG A 166 16.77 -2.76 -0.03
N ARG A 167 17.79 -3.20 -0.77
CA ARG A 167 18.92 -2.34 -1.19
C ARG A 167 18.46 -1.18 -2.08
N ILE A 168 17.53 -1.43 -3.00
CA ILE A 168 17.01 -0.40 -3.92
C ILE A 168 15.84 0.42 -3.34
N GLY A 169 15.39 0.13 -2.11
CA GLY A 169 14.31 0.85 -1.45
C GLY A 169 12.90 0.39 -1.83
N LEU A 170 12.75 -0.73 -2.55
CA LEU A 170 11.44 -1.30 -2.88
C LEU A 170 10.69 -1.76 -1.62
N VAL A 171 11.41 -2.36 -0.67
CA VAL A 171 10.87 -2.72 0.65
C VAL A 171 11.66 -2.04 1.74
N SER A 172 10.98 -1.69 2.84
CA SER A 172 11.60 -0.99 3.98
C SER A 172 12.30 -1.95 4.94
N ARG A 173 11.91 -3.23 4.96
CA ARG A 173 12.43 -4.23 5.88
C ARG A 173 12.29 -5.64 5.31
N VAL A 174 13.27 -6.50 5.62
CA VAL A 174 13.23 -7.94 5.37
C VAL A 174 13.32 -8.66 6.72
N VAL A 175 12.48 -9.69 6.92
CA VAL A 175 12.40 -10.46 8.17
C VAL A 175 12.20 -11.94 7.86
N PRO A 176 12.52 -12.85 8.80
CA PRO A 176 12.15 -14.26 8.66
C PRO A 176 10.65 -14.43 8.36
N PRO A 177 10.26 -15.40 7.54
CA PRO A 177 8.84 -15.60 7.18
C PRO A 177 7.91 -15.75 8.38
N ALA A 178 8.36 -16.42 9.44
CA ALA A 178 7.59 -16.60 10.67
C ALA A 178 7.31 -15.28 11.42
N ASP A 179 8.15 -14.27 11.23
CA ASP A 179 8.07 -12.97 11.92
C ASP A 179 7.34 -11.90 11.11
N LEU A 180 7.04 -12.15 9.83
CA LEU A 180 6.52 -11.14 8.90
C LEU A 180 5.22 -10.49 9.39
N GLU A 181 4.24 -11.30 9.80
CA GLU A 181 2.95 -10.79 10.27
C GLU A 181 3.12 -9.99 11.55
N ALA A 182 3.90 -10.52 12.50
CA ALA A 182 4.18 -9.83 13.76
C ALA A 182 4.89 -8.49 13.53
N ALA A 183 5.85 -8.43 12.58
CA ALA A 183 6.57 -7.21 12.23
C ALA A 183 5.66 -6.16 11.57
N ALA A 184 4.76 -6.58 10.66
CA ALA A 184 3.79 -5.69 10.04
C ALA A 184 2.79 -5.13 11.06
N LEU A 185 2.25 -6.00 11.94
CA LEU A 185 1.36 -5.58 13.02
C LEU A 185 2.06 -4.65 14.04
N ALA A 186 3.35 -4.85 14.32
CA ALA A 186 4.11 -3.96 15.20
C ALA A 186 4.19 -2.54 14.63
N ILE A 187 4.46 -2.41 13.32
CA ILE A 187 4.44 -1.10 12.64
C ILE A 187 3.03 -0.50 12.69
N ALA A 188 2.00 -1.28 12.37
CA ALA A 188 0.62 -0.81 12.40
C ALA A 188 0.20 -0.35 13.80
N ARG A 189 0.61 -1.04 14.88
CA ARG A 189 0.39 -0.61 16.27
C ARG A 189 1.09 0.71 16.56
N THR A 190 2.36 0.84 16.18
CA THR A 190 3.10 2.10 16.35
C THR A 190 2.39 3.26 15.65
N ILE A 191 1.85 3.05 14.44
CA ILE A 191 1.07 4.06 13.72
C ILE A 191 -0.25 4.36 14.46
N ALA A 192 -0.95 3.33 14.90
CA ALA A 192 -2.25 3.47 15.58
C ALA A 192 -2.17 4.21 16.94
N GLU A 193 -0.99 4.26 17.57
CA GLU A 193 -0.71 5.04 18.78
C GLU A 193 -0.50 6.54 18.49
N ARG A 194 -0.35 6.94 17.24
CA ARG A 194 -0.18 8.34 16.84
C ARG A 194 -1.54 9.00 16.61
N GLY A 195 -1.54 10.34 16.54
CA GLY A 195 -2.76 11.08 16.21
C GLY A 195 -3.30 10.68 14.83
N PRO A 196 -4.50 10.11 14.73
CA PRO A 196 -4.99 9.54 13.48
C PRO A 196 -5.19 10.59 12.38
N ILE A 197 -5.57 11.82 12.73
CA ILE A 197 -5.66 12.92 11.76
C ILE A 197 -4.25 13.30 11.28
N ALA A 198 -3.28 13.41 12.20
CA ALA A 198 -1.91 13.76 11.84
C ALA A 198 -1.26 12.74 10.90
N THR A 199 -1.46 11.42 11.13
CA THR A 199 -0.91 10.37 10.26
C THR A 199 -1.55 10.37 8.87
N ARG A 200 -2.87 10.61 8.77
CA ARG A 200 -3.58 10.75 7.49
C ARG A 200 -3.09 11.98 6.70
N LEU A 201 -3.00 13.13 7.36
CA LEU A 201 -2.52 14.36 6.72
C LEU A 201 -1.05 14.26 6.30
N ALA A 202 -0.19 13.61 7.09
CA ALA A 202 1.20 13.36 6.72
C ALA A 202 1.30 12.44 5.48
N LYS A 203 0.50 11.35 5.42
CA LYS A 203 0.38 10.51 4.23
C LYS A 203 -0.07 11.32 3.02
N GLU A 204 -1.12 12.11 3.17
CA GLU A 204 -1.66 12.97 2.11
C GLU A 204 -0.63 13.99 1.62
N ALA A 205 0.10 14.64 2.54
CA ALA A 205 1.16 15.59 2.20
C ALA A 205 2.26 14.95 1.33
N VAL A 206 2.69 13.74 1.69
CA VAL A 206 3.71 13.01 0.91
C VAL A 206 3.18 12.62 -0.46
N HIS A 207 1.98 12.02 -0.54
CA HIS A 207 1.43 11.54 -1.81
C HIS A 207 1.11 12.67 -2.77
N ARG A 208 0.39 13.70 -2.33
CA ARG A 208 0.04 14.84 -3.18
C ARG A 208 1.22 15.76 -3.44
N GLY A 209 2.08 15.97 -2.43
CA GLY A 209 3.27 16.80 -2.57
C GLY A 209 4.23 16.28 -3.63
N ALA A 210 4.35 14.95 -3.79
CA ALA A 210 5.20 14.33 -4.80
C ALA A 210 4.76 14.65 -6.26
N GLU A 211 3.54 15.09 -6.47
CA GLU A 211 2.99 15.46 -7.79
C GLU A 211 3.08 16.97 -8.06
N LEU A 212 3.56 17.76 -7.10
CA LEU A 212 3.60 19.22 -7.18
C LEU A 212 5.05 19.74 -7.32
N PRO A 213 5.24 20.93 -7.91
CA PRO A 213 6.49 21.67 -7.74
C PRO A 213 6.77 21.91 -6.26
N LEU A 214 8.04 21.86 -5.82
CA LEU A 214 8.43 21.94 -4.41
C LEU A 214 7.78 23.12 -3.66
N GLU A 215 7.75 24.30 -4.25
CA GLU A 215 7.13 25.48 -3.61
C GLU A 215 5.64 25.27 -3.34
N ALA A 216 4.90 24.66 -4.28
CA ALA A 216 3.49 24.36 -4.10
C ALA A 216 3.28 23.23 -3.08
N ALA A 217 4.17 22.22 -3.06
CA ALA A 217 4.14 21.14 -2.07
C ALA A 217 4.36 21.68 -0.64
N LEU A 218 5.31 22.60 -0.45
CA LEU A 218 5.57 23.22 0.86
C LEU A 218 4.38 24.07 1.34
N ARG A 219 3.69 24.77 0.43
CA ARG A 219 2.45 25.50 0.78
C ARG A 219 1.35 24.54 1.17
N TYR A 220 1.18 23.45 0.42
CA TYR A 220 0.19 22.42 0.73
C TYR A 220 0.44 21.76 2.10
N GLU A 221 1.70 21.45 2.44
CA GLU A 221 2.10 20.96 3.76
C GLU A 221 1.71 21.96 4.87
N LEU A 222 1.92 23.25 4.64
CA LEU A 222 1.52 24.30 5.60
C LEU A 222 0.00 24.35 5.77
N ASP A 223 -0.78 24.27 4.69
CA ASP A 223 -2.25 24.24 4.74
C ASP A 223 -2.76 23.05 5.57
N LEU A 224 -2.20 21.85 5.37
CA LEU A 224 -2.53 20.67 6.17
C LEU A 224 -2.13 20.85 7.64
N THR A 225 -1.00 21.52 7.91
CA THR A 225 -0.57 21.85 9.27
C THR A 225 -1.55 22.81 9.96
N VAL A 226 -2.04 23.81 9.23
CA VAL A 226 -3.06 24.74 9.75
C VAL A 226 -4.36 24.01 10.06
N LEU A 227 -4.82 23.13 9.16
CA LEU A 227 -5.99 22.29 9.41
C LEU A 227 -5.83 21.43 10.68
N LEU A 228 -4.65 20.82 10.86
CA LEU A 228 -4.38 20.02 12.05
C LEU A 228 -4.46 20.83 13.36
N GLN A 229 -4.08 22.11 13.35
CA GLN A 229 -4.12 22.96 14.54
C GLN A 229 -5.54 23.17 15.09
N SER A 230 -6.58 23.02 14.29
CA SER A 230 -7.98 23.16 14.73
C SER A 230 -8.55 21.89 15.38
N THR A 231 -7.78 20.79 15.45
CA THR A 231 -8.26 19.50 15.97
C THR A 231 -8.06 19.37 17.48
N ALA A 232 -8.97 18.64 18.13
CA ALA A 232 -8.85 18.31 19.55
C ALA A 232 -7.60 17.43 19.83
N ASP A 233 -7.26 16.53 18.91
CA ASP A 233 -6.06 15.70 19.01
C ASP A 233 -4.76 16.53 19.04
N ARG A 234 -4.72 17.66 18.31
CA ARG A 234 -3.57 18.58 18.36
C ARG A 234 -3.46 19.25 19.72
N ALA A 235 -4.58 19.68 20.30
CA ALA A 235 -4.60 20.27 21.64
C ALA A 235 -4.19 19.25 22.71
N GLU A 236 -4.71 18.02 22.63
CA GLU A 236 -4.33 16.93 23.50
C GLU A 236 -2.83 16.60 23.40
N GLY A 237 -2.28 16.55 22.19
CA GLY A 237 -0.85 16.28 21.98
C GLY A 237 0.06 17.30 22.65
N VAL A 238 -0.30 18.59 22.61
CA VAL A 238 0.42 19.68 23.29
C VAL A 238 0.29 19.54 24.81
N GLN A 239 -0.92 19.32 25.30
CA GLN A 239 -1.18 19.18 26.73
C GLN A 239 -0.43 17.98 27.32
N ALA A 240 -0.52 16.81 26.67
CA ALA A 240 0.18 15.61 27.09
C ALA A 240 1.71 15.81 27.14
N PHE A 241 2.27 16.56 26.15
CA PHE A 241 3.70 16.90 26.14
C PHE A 241 4.10 17.77 27.35
N ILE A 242 3.32 18.79 27.66
CA ILE A 242 3.55 19.69 28.82
C ILE A 242 3.47 18.88 30.14
N GLU A 243 2.47 18.01 30.23
CA GLU A 243 2.23 17.17 31.41
C GLU A 243 3.13 15.93 31.51
N LYS A 244 3.95 15.66 30.48
CA LYS A 244 4.85 14.49 30.37
C LYS A 244 4.11 13.15 30.52
N ARG A 245 2.90 13.05 29.96
CA ARG A 245 2.11 11.82 29.90
C ARG A 245 1.88 11.36 28.46
N PRO A 246 1.54 10.08 28.24
CA PRO A 246 1.06 9.64 26.93
C PRO A 246 -0.21 10.39 26.50
N PRO A 247 -0.32 10.79 25.21
CA PRO A 247 -1.52 11.42 24.69
C PRO A 247 -2.64 10.39 24.48
N LEU A 248 -3.89 10.85 24.58
CA LEU A 248 -5.11 10.06 24.31
C LEU A 248 -5.82 10.62 23.08
N PHE A 249 -5.34 10.26 21.91
CA PHE A 249 -5.92 10.73 20.65
C PHE A 249 -7.26 10.05 20.34
N ARG A 250 -8.24 10.84 19.88
CA ARG A 250 -9.60 10.38 19.55
C ARG A 250 -9.94 10.46 18.07
N GLY A 251 -9.18 11.21 17.29
CA GLY A 251 -9.46 11.46 15.87
C GLY A 251 -10.43 12.62 15.65
N GLU A 252 -10.45 13.59 16.54
CA GLU A 252 -11.36 14.74 16.52
C GLU A 252 -10.60 16.07 16.43
#